data_fd9f4f469c7a17160ed642ce6447dd92
#
_entry.id   fd9f4f469c7a17160ed642ce6447dd92
#
_cell.length_a   1.000
_cell.length_b   1.000
_cell.length_c   1.000
_cell.angle_alpha   90.00
_cell.angle_beta   90.00
_cell.angle_gamma   90.00
#
_symmetry.space_group_name_H-M   'P 1'
#
loop_
_entity.id
_entity.type
_entity.pdbx_description
1 polymer ?
#
loop_
_entity_poly.entity_id
_entity_poly.type
_entity_poly.pdbx_seq_one_letter_code
_entity_poly.pdbx_strand_id
1 'polypeptide(L)'
;MNYMQIATTENTIYTSPDASKIFCYTPSIIVTPTGRLIVSFDLGGEGVKSIEGHKSSRAGGSRFGQGKIFISDDNGQKWTFVQNFPFWHARLFTIGNSIY
;
A
#
# COMPACT_ATOMS: atom_id res chain seq x y z
N MET A 1 16.75 -5.94 -30.04
CA MET A 1 17.21 -5.51 -28.72
C MET A 1 16.85 -6.58 -27.71
N ASN A 2 17.79 -6.91 -26.88
CA ASN A 2 17.52 -7.82 -25.78
C ASN A 2 17.33 -7.03 -24.51
N TYR A 3 16.27 -7.31 -23.81
CA TYR A 3 16.06 -6.77 -22.48
C TYR A 3 15.93 -7.92 -21.50
N MET A 4 16.31 -7.65 -20.27
CA MET A 4 16.20 -8.62 -19.20
C MET A 4 14.81 -8.59 -18.63
N GLN A 5 14.18 -9.75 -18.61
CA GLN A 5 12.91 -9.89 -17.89
C GLN A 5 13.19 -10.19 -16.42
N ILE A 6 12.83 -9.28 -15.55
CA ILE A 6 13.11 -9.40 -14.11
C ILE A 6 12.09 -10.29 -13.43
N ALA A 7 10.85 -10.25 -13.89
CA ALA A 7 9.78 -11.05 -13.33
C ALA A 7 9.01 -11.77 -14.45
N THR A 8 8.68 -13.03 -14.22
CA THR A 8 7.87 -13.84 -15.14
C THR A 8 6.38 -13.79 -14.82
N THR A 9 6.02 -13.34 -13.62
CA THR A 9 4.64 -13.20 -13.17
C THR A 9 4.45 -11.87 -12.49
N GLU A 10 3.26 -11.32 -12.62
CA GLU A 10 2.84 -10.12 -11.91
C GLU A 10 1.65 -10.48 -11.03
N ASN A 11 1.67 -9.97 -9.80
CA ASN A 11 0.60 -10.17 -8.84
C ASN A 11 0.06 -8.83 -8.38
N THR A 12 -1.26 -8.68 -8.44
CA THR A 12 -1.92 -7.47 -7.98
C THR A 12 -2.12 -7.52 -6.47
N ILE A 13 -1.65 -6.50 -5.75
CA ILE A 13 -1.83 -6.37 -4.30
C ILE A 13 -3.20 -5.81 -3.98
N TYR A 14 -3.61 -4.79 -4.73
CA TYR A 14 -4.85 -4.07 -4.50
C TYR A 14 -5.34 -3.47 -5.80
N THR A 15 -6.65 -3.54 -6.01
CA THR A 15 -7.30 -2.89 -7.15
C THR A 15 -8.24 -1.81 -6.62
N SER A 16 -8.11 -0.60 -7.15
CA SER A 16 -9.00 0.49 -6.76
C SER A 16 -10.45 0.12 -7.06
N PRO A 17 -11.38 0.34 -6.11
CA PRO A 17 -12.79 0.09 -6.35
C PRO A 17 -13.43 1.08 -7.34
N ASP A 18 -12.79 2.22 -7.57
CA ASP A 18 -13.23 3.20 -8.57
C ASP A 18 -11.98 3.95 -9.08
N ALA A 19 -11.41 3.47 -10.17
CA ALA A 19 -10.17 4.02 -10.71
C ALA A 19 -10.29 5.46 -11.21
N SER A 20 -11.50 5.99 -11.34
CA SER A 20 -11.72 7.38 -11.73
C SER A 20 -11.74 8.34 -10.54
N LYS A 21 -11.84 7.84 -9.32
CA LYS A 21 -12.02 8.65 -8.09
C LYS A 21 -11.12 8.25 -6.95
N ILE A 22 -10.47 7.08 -7.00
CA ILE A 22 -9.61 6.56 -5.97
C ILE A 22 -8.30 6.11 -6.62
N PHE A 23 -7.21 6.71 -6.20
CA PHE A 23 -5.89 6.49 -6.78
C PHE A 23 -4.92 5.96 -5.73
N CYS A 24 -4.00 5.09 -6.15
CA CYS A 24 -2.96 4.54 -5.28
C CYS A 24 -1.68 5.36 -5.42
N TYR A 25 -1.09 5.74 -4.30
CA TYR A 25 0.10 6.58 -4.25
C TYR A 25 1.14 6.02 -3.28
N THR A 26 2.37 6.44 -3.48
CA THR A 26 3.47 6.35 -2.52
C THR A 26 3.68 4.93 -1.98
N PRO A 27 3.94 3.95 -2.85
CA PRO A 27 4.20 2.58 -2.37
C PRO A 27 5.54 2.49 -1.65
N SER A 28 5.59 1.65 -0.63
CA SER A 28 6.79 1.30 0.10
C SER A 28 6.78 -0.19 0.39
N ILE A 29 7.92 -0.85 0.25
CA ILE A 29 8.04 -2.28 0.51
C ILE A 29 9.29 -2.55 1.35
N ILE A 30 9.16 -3.47 2.29
CA ILE A 30 10.29 -3.98 3.07
C ILE A 30 10.23 -5.51 3.07
N VAL A 31 11.40 -6.11 3.32
CA VAL A 31 11.55 -7.55 3.55
C VAL A 31 12.03 -7.74 4.98
N THR A 32 11.30 -8.54 5.76
CA THR A 32 11.71 -8.85 7.13
C THR A 32 12.82 -9.92 7.14
N PRO A 33 13.55 -10.11 8.26
CA PRO A 33 14.56 -11.16 8.36
C PRO A 33 14.04 -12.57 8.11
N THR A 34 12.74 -12.82 8.30
CA THR A 34 12.11 -14.11 8.03
C THR A 34 11.64 -14.28 6.59
N GLY A 35 11.82 -13.24 5.75
CA GLY A 35 11.41 -13.26 4.35
C GLY A 35 9.99 -12.77 4.08
N ARG A 36 9.28 -12.29 5.11
CA ARG A 36 7.96 -11.68 4.92
C ARG A 36 8.09 -10.36 4.17
N LEU A 37 7.26 -10.16 3.18
CA LEU A 37 7.13 -8.89 2.49
C LEU A 37 6.02 -8.06 3.15
N ILE A 38 6.29 -6.78 3.36
CA ILE A 38 5.29 -5.83 3.88
C ILE A 38 5.25 -4.65 2.93
N VAL A 39 4.04 -4.31 2.49
CA VAL A 39 3.80 -3.20 1.57
C VAL A 39 2.86 -2.21 2.22
N SER A 40 3.17 -0.93 2.08
CA SER A 40 2.26 0.16 2.40
C SER A 40 2.06 1.04 1.19
N PHE A 41 0.89 1.63 1.07
CA PHE A 41 0.59 2.65 0.08
C PHE A 41 -0.60 3.49 0.54
N ASP A 42 -0.79 4.62 -0.13
CA ASP A 42 -1.88 5.53 0.19
C ASP A 42 -2.95 5.48 -0.89
N LEU A 43 -4.18 5.62 -0.47
CA LEU A 43 -5.29 5.94 -1.35
C LEU A 43 -5.60 7.44 -1.25
N GLY A 44 -5.78 8.07 -2.39
CA GLY A 44 -6.20 9.47 -2.49
C GLY A 44 -7.24 9.63 -3.57
N GLY A 45 -7.82 10.81 -3.64
CA GLY A 45 -8.89 11.14 -4.58
C GLY A 45 -10.23 11.36 -3.89
N GLU A 46 -11.17 11.92 -4.61
CA GLU A 46 -12.47 12.30 -4.03
C GLU A 46 -13.30 11.10 -3.55
N GLY A 47 -13.07 9.92 -4.09
CA GLY A 47 -13.80 8.71 -3.70
C GLY A 47 -13.38 8.13 -2.35
N VAL A 48 -12.23 8.54 -1.80
CA VAL A 48 -11.72 8.00 -0.54
C VAL A 48 -12.65 8.29 0.64
N LYS A 49 -13.35 9.41 0.62
CA LYS A 49 -14.31 9.76 1.68
C LYS A 49 -15.43 8.73 1.84
N SER A 50 -15.71 7.95 0.81
CA SER A 50 -16.83 7.00 0.79
C SER A 50 -16.41 5.56 1.12
N ILE A 51 -15.12 5.25 1.21
CA ILE A 51 -14.67 3.91 1.55
C ILE A 51 -14.57 3.72 3.07
N GLU A 52 -14.64 2.47 3.51
CA GLU A 52 -14.55 2.13 4.92
C GLU A 52 -13.13 2.27 5.46
N GLY A 53 -13.01 2.37 6.78
CA GLY A 53 -11.74 2.40 7.51
C GLY A 53 -11.28 3.79 7.88
N HIS A 54 -10.23 3.84 8.70
CA HIS A 54 -9.64 5.09 9.16
C HIS A 54 -9.11 5.91 7.99
N LYS A 55 -9.37 7.19 8.02
CA LYS A 55 -8.96 8.14 6.99
C LYS A 55 -8.51 9.44 7.65
N SER A 56 -7.62 10.15 6.95
CA SER A 56 -7.30 11.53 7.30
C SER A 56 -7.93 12.48 6.31
N SER A 57 -8.16 13.70 6.74
CA SER A 57 -8.63 14.77 5.87
C SER A 57 -7.61 15.91 5.84
N ARG A 58 -7.54 16.58 4.69
CA ARG A 58 -6.71 17.76 4.47
C ARG A 58 -7.54 18.87 3.85
N ALA A 59 -6.97 20.06 3.83
CA ALA A 59 -7.57 21.22 3.18
C ALA A 59 -9.00 21.50 3.65
N GLY A 60 -9.20 21.56 4.97
CA GLY A 60 -10.49 21.83 5.55
C GLY A 60 -11.53 20.74 5.34
N GLY A 61 -11.07 19.50 5.17
CA GLY A 61 -11.94 18.34 4.96
C GLY A 61 -12.31 18.09 3.51
N SER A 62 -11.69 18.81 2.57
CA SER A 62 -11.97 18.64 1.13
C SER A 62 -11.18 17.50 0.49
N ARG A 63 -10.13 17.03 1.14
CA ARG A 63 -9.27 15.95 0.65
C ARG A 63 -9.13 14.87 1.72
N PHE A 64 -9.27 13.64 1.28
CA PHE A 64 -9.17 12.47 2.15
C PHE A 64 -8.06 11.54 1.66
N GLY A 65 -7.41 10.88 2.61
CA GLY A 65 -6.42 9.87 2.33
C GLY A 65 -6.54 8.70 3.29
N GLN A 66 -6.17 7.53 2.82
CA GLN A 66 -6.15 6.33 3.63
C GLN A 66 -4.91 5.53 3.29
N GLY A 67 -4.10 5.20 4.32
CA GLY A 67 -3.01 4.27 4.16
C GLY A 67 -3.50 2.83 4.31
N LYS A 68 -2.86 1.92 3.58
CA LYS A 68 -3.12 0.48 3.66
C LYS A 68 -1.81 -0.28 3.83
N ILE A 69 -1.88 -1.37 4.59
CA ILE A 69 -0.77 -2.30 4.77
C ILE A 69 -1.22 -3.69 4.35
N PHE A 70 -0.39 -4.34 3.55
CA PHE A 70 -0.55 -5.73 3.14
C PHE A 70 0.74 -6.51 3.43
N ILE A 71 0.61 -7.80 3.71
CA ILE A 71 1.75 -8.69 3.89
C ILE A 71 1.67 -9.87 2.94
N SER A 72 2.85 -10.44 2.62
CA SER A 72 2.98 -11.67 1.88
C SER A 72 4.04 -12.56 2.51
N ASP A 73 3.71 -13.83 2.71
CA ASP A 73 4.62 -14.86 3.24
C ASP A 73 5.04 -15.88 2.18
N ASP A 74 4.73 -15.63 0.91
CA ASP A 74 5.02 -16.53 -0.22
C ASP A 74 5.66 -15.79 -1.40
N ASN A 75 6.57 -14.86 -1.11
CA ASN A 75 7.30 -14.06 -2.12
C ASN A 75 6.39 -13.22 -3.02
N GLY A 76 5.29 -12.72 -2.48
CA GLY A 76 4.41 -11.83 -3.23
C GLY A 76 3.38 -12.54 -4.11
N GLN A 77 3.22 -13.85 -3.97
CA GLN A 77 2.20 -14.58 -4.74
C GLN A 77 0.80 -14.31 -4.20
N LYS A 78 0.66 -14.24 -2.87
CA LYS A 78 -0.59 -13.89 -2.20
C LYS A 78 -0.35 -12.77 -1.22
N TRP A 79 -1.32 -11.86 -1.14
CA TRP A 79 -1.26 -10.71 -0.26
C TRP A 79 -2.45 -10.67 0.68
N THR A 80 -2.17 -10.44 1.95
CA THR A 80 -3.17 -10.38 3.00
C THR A 80 -3.26 -8.95 3.51
N PHE A 81 -4.48 -8.40 3.53
CA PHE A 81 -4.73 -7.09 4.12
C PHE A 81 -4.52 -7.14 5.64
N VAL A 82 -3.83 -6.13 6.17
CA VAL A 82 -3.56 -6.03 7.60
C VAL A 82 -4.38 -4.91 8.24
N GLN A 83 -4.24 -3.69 7.74
CA GLN A 83 -4.84 -2.54 8.42
C GLN A 83 -4.91 -1.31 7.52
N ASN A 84 -5.92 -0.47 7.79
CA ASN A 84 -5.97 0.91 7.31
C ASN A 84 -5.42 1.84 8.38
N PHE A 85 -4.83 2.96 7.96
CA PHE A 85 -4.35 3.98 8.89
C PHE A 85 -4.55 5.39 8.30
N PRO A 86 -4.71 6.42 9.16
CA PRO A 86 -5.04 7.77 8.72
C PRO A 86 -3.80 8.63 8.44
N PHE A 87 -2.81 8.10 7.74
CA PHE A 87 -1.58 8.81 7.43
C PHE A 87 -1.35 8.92 5.94
N TRP A 88 -0.66 9.96 5.54
CA TRP A 88 -0.23 10.21 4.17
C TRP A 88 1.26 9.93 4.05
N HIS A 89 1.66 9.36 2.93
CA HIS A 89 3.06 9.16 2.57
C HIS A 89 3.88 8.40 3.63
N ALA A 90 3.25 7.45 4.32
CA ALA A 90 3.94 6.59 5.26
C ALA A 90 4.98 5.73 4.55
N ARG A 91 6.14 5.60 5.17
CA ARG A 91 7.23 4.78 4.67
C ARG A 91 7.60 3.74 5.71
N LEU A 92 7.74 2.51 5.24
CA LEU A 92 8.18 1.41 6.10
C LEU A 92 9.71 1.37 6.15
N PHE A 93 10.25 1.06 7.32
CA PHE A 93 11.67 0.79 7.47
C PHE A 93 11.91 -0.15 8.65
N THR A 94 13.07 -0.78 8.66
CA THR A 94 13.45 -1.71 9.73
C THR A 94 14.69 -1.20 10.46
N ILE A 95 14.72 -1.42 11.78
CA ILE A 95 15.90 -1.25 12.61
C ILE A 95 16.03 -2.54 13.41
N GLY A 96 17.08 -3.33 13.13
CA GLY A 96 17.22 -4.67 13.70
C GLY A 96 16.02 -5.53 13.32
N ASN A 97 15.30 -6.04 14.32
CA ASN A 97 14.10 -6.86 14.12
C ASN A 97 12.78 -6.07 14.24
N SER A 98 12.87 -4.75 14.38
CA SER A 98 11.70 -3.91 14.56
C SER A 98 11.31 -3.22 13.25
N ILE A 99 10.01 -3.02 13.06
CA ILE A 99 9.42 -2.39 11.88
C ILE A 99 8.75 -1.08 12.33
N TYR A 100 9.01 -0.06 11.57
CA TYR A 100 8.47 1.26 11.84
C TYR A 100 7.75 1.83 10.64
#